data_eda84c83175f5120ada0180dcda3894b
#
_entry.id   eda84c83175f5120ada0180dcda3894b
#
_cell.length_a   1.000
_cell.length_b   1.000
_cell.length_c   1.000
_cell.angle_alpha   90.00
_cell.angle_beta   90.00
_cell.angle_gamma   90.00
#
_symmetry.space_group_name_H-M   'P 1'
#
loop_
_entity.id
_entity.type
_entity.pdbx_description
1 polymer ?
#
loop_
_entity_poly.entity_id
_entity_poly.type
_entity_poly.pdbx_seq_one_letter_code
_entity_poly.pdbx_strand_id
1 'polypeptide(L)'
;SGIDFVGRLDIGQGFGKAKLIVLGQAKCEGLNTPTGGTHIARTVAKLKRGWLGVYVTTSYFSAPVQVEILDDKYPLLLINGLMIAQSVIEIMLTHGYEDIDSYLHEIDTLYEGLVRHRAPEEILLD
;
A
#
# COMPACT_ATOMS: atom_id res chain seq x y z
N SER A 1 13.88 -7.35 -3.79
CA SER A 1 13.55 -7.11 -2.39
C SER A 1 12.06 -7.31 -2.09
N GLY A 2 11.17 -6.97 -3.00
CA GLY A 2 9.73 -7.15 -2.85
C GLY A 2 9.03 -6.14 -1.93
N ILE A 3 9.70 -5.06 -1.54
CA ILE A 3 9.11 -3.94 -0.79
C ILE A 3 9.29 -2.68 -1.63
N ASP A 4 8.18 -2.02 -1.96
CA ASP A 4 8.18 -0.84 -2.79
C ASP A 4 8.00 0.46 -1.98
N PHE A 5 7.33 0.37 -0.85
CA PHE A 5 7.16 1.54 0.02
C PHE A 5 7.05 1.13 1.49
N VAL A 6 7.38 2.08 2.34
CA VAL A 6 7.27 1.96 3.80
C VAL A 6 6.45 3.14 4.31
N GLY A 7 5.55 2.85 5.21
CA GLY A 7 4.74 3.88 5.85
C GLY A 7 4.61 3.66 7.33
N ARG A 8 3.98 4.61 7.99
CA ARG A 8 3.66 4.52 9.41
C ARG A 8 2.18 4.81 9.61
N LEU A 9 1.55 3.99 10.40
CA LEU A 9 0.18 4.21 10.85
C LEU A 9 0.19 4.60 12.31
N ASP A 10 -0.27 5.79 12.61
CA ASP A 10 -0.39 6.29 13.98
C ASP A 10 -1.82 6.04 14.46
N ILE A 11 -1.96 5.32 15.56
CA ILE A 11 -3.26 4.92 16.12
C ILE A 11 -3.39 5.45 17.55
N GLY A 12 -4.57 5.98 17.90
CA GLY A 12 -4.89 6.39 19.24
C GLY A 12 -4.31 7.74 19.65
N GLN A 13 -4.50 8.07 20.91
CA GLN A 13 -4.05 9.33 21.51
C GLN A 13 -3.53 9.10 22.92
N GLY A 14 -2.64 10.00 23.40
CA GLY A 14 -2.10 9.94 24.74
C GLY A 14 -1.38 8.62 25.01
N PHE A 15 -1.69 7.99 26.15
CA PHE A 15 -1.08 6.70 26.50
C PHE A 15 -1.50 5.54 25.60
N GLY A 16 -2.62 5.69 24.88
CA GLY A 16 -3.08 4.69 23.91
C GLY A 16 -2.49 4.88 22.50
N LYS A 17 -1.55 5.79 22.32
CA LYS A 17 -0.93 6.05 21.03
C LYS A 17 0.04 4.94 20.64
N ALA A 18 -0.14 4.39 19.45
CA ALA A 18 0.75 3.39 18.87
C ALA A 18 1.19 3.81 17.47
N LYS A 19 2.45 3.48 17.14
CA LYS A 19 3.01 3.67 15.80
C LYS A 19 3.28 2.29 15.21
N LEU A 20 2.63 2.01 14.08
CA LEU A 20 2.79 0.73 13.39
C LEU A 20 3.54 0.93 12.09
N ILE A 21 4.48 0.04 11.81
CA ILE A 21 5.19 0.01 10.53
C ILE A 21 4.29 -0.64 9.49
N VAL A 22 4.18 0.00 8.32
CA VAL A 22 3.46 -0.51 7.17
C VAL A 22 4.46 -0.79 6.06
N LEU A 23 4.52 -2.03 5.60
CA LEU A 23 5.28 -2.40 4.41
C LEU A 23 4.33 -2.55 3.24
N GLY A 24 4.67 -1.96 2.11
CA GLY A 24 3.85 -2.01 0.93
C GLY A 24 4.56 -2.55 -0.29
N GLN A 25 3.81 -3.23 -1.13
CA GLN A 25 4.24 -3.66 -2.44
C GLN A 25 3.17 -3.32 -3.47
N ALA A 26 3.60 -2.84 -4.62
CA ALA A 26 2.73 -2.52 -5.73
C ALA A 26 3.05 -3.40 -6.93
N LYS A 27 2.02 -3.88 -7.61
CA LYS A 27 2.14 -4.71 -8.80
C LYS A 27 1.31 -4.11 -9.93
N CYS A 28 1.98 -3.79 -11.03
CA CYS A 28 1.30 -3.34 -12.24
C CYS A 28 0.95 -4.55 -13.10
N GLU A 29 -0.32 -4.90 -13.14
CA GLU A 29 -0.85 -6.01 -13.94
C GLU A 29 -1.85 -5.48 -14.97
N GLY A 30 -1.99 -6.20 -16.09
CA GLY A 30 -3.09 -5.94 -17.01
C GLY A 30 -4.44 -6.17 -16.34
N LEU A 31 -5.45 -5.41 -16.74
CA LEU A 31 -6.77 -5.42 -16.07
C LEU A 31 -7.42 -6.82 -15.94
N ASN A 32 -7.08 -7.72 -16.85
CA ASN A 32 -7.65 -9.08 -16.88
C ASN A 32 -6.70 -10.13 -16.28
N THR A 33 -5.57 -9.73 -15.72
CA THR A 33 -4.57 -10.63 -15.14
C THR A 33 -4.65 -10.57 -13.62
N PRO A 34 -5.14 -11.63 -12.96
CA PRO A 34 -5.23 -11.61 -11.50
C PRO A 34 -3.86 -11.69 -10.84
N THR A 35 -3.72 -11.01 -9.71
CA THR A 35 -2.53 -11.12 -8.88
C THR A 35 -2.63 -12.36 -8.02
N GLY A 36 -1.65 -13.24 -8.14
CA GLY A 36 -1.62 -14.54 -7.46
C GLY A 36 -0.81 -14.56 -6.17
N GLY A 37 -0.80 -15.74 -5.53
CA GLY A 37 -0.30 -15.89 -4.16
C GLY A 37 1.21 -15.81 -3.99
N THR A 38 2.00 -16.10 -5.02
CA THR A 38 3.46 -16.15 -4.89
C THR A 38 4.04 -14.80 -4.46
N HIS A 39 3.57 -13.72 -5.05
CA HIS A 39 4.04 -12.37 -4.72
C HIS A 39 3.58 -11.94 -3.33
N ILE A 40 2.37 -12.31 -2.96
CA ILE A 40 1.80 -11.99 -1.65
C ILE A 40 2.55 -12.71 -0.55
N ALA A 41 2.87 -13.98 -0.74
CA ALA A 41 3.65 -14.76 0.22
C ALA A 41 5.02 -14.12 0.51
N ARG A 42 5.66 -13.54 -0.50
CA ARG A 42 6.92 -12.82 -0.32
C ARG A 42 6.78 -11.59 0.56
N THR A 43 5.69 -10.85 0.40
CA THR A 43 5.41 -9.68 1.23
C THR A 43 5.15 -10.10 2.68
N VAL A 44 4.30 -11.10 2.87
CA VAL A 44 3.98 -11.64 4.20
C VAL A 44 5.25 -12.10 4.93
N ALA A 45 6.16 -12.77 4.22
CA ALA A 45 7.40 -13.28 4.81
C ALA A 45 8.32 -12.18 5.36
N LYS A 46 8.15 -10.95 4.93
CA LYS A 46 8.95 -9.80 5.39
C LYS A 46 8.34 -9.04 6.55
N LEU A 47 7.08 -9.35 6.91
CA LEU A 47 6.40 -8.69 8.01
C LEU A 47 6.95 -9.22 9.34
N LYS A 48 7.33 -8.31 10.22
CA LYS A 48 7.64 -8.62 11.60
C LYS A 48 6.38 -8.53 12.44
N ARG A 49 6.44 -9.09 13.65
CA ARG A 49 5.31 -9.04 14.58
C ARG A 49 4.88 -7.59 14.82
N GLY A 50 3.58 -7.34 14.71
CA GLY A 50 3.01 -6.01 14.89
C GLY A 50 3.11 -5.09 13.68
N TRP A 51 3.69 -5.55 12.58
CA TRP A 51 3.71 -4.79 11.33
C TRP A 51 2.47 -5.11 10.50
N LEU A 52 2.07 -4.14 9.67
CA LEU A 52 1.02 -4.32 8.69
C LEU A 52 1.61 -4.37 7.28
N GLY A 53 1.03 -5.21 6.43
CA GLY A 53 1.35 -5.24 5.02
C GLY A 53 0.24 -4.59 4.19
N VAL A 54 0.63 -3.95 3.11
CA VAL A 54 -0.29 -3.44 2.09
C VAL A 54 0.18 -3.94 0.74
N TYR A 55 -0.66 -4.65 0.04
CA TYR A 55 -0.38 -5.09 -1.32
C TYR A 55 -1.35 -4.43 -2.29
N VAL A 56 -0.79 -3.71 -3.26
CA VAL A 56 -1.57 -2.92 -4.22
C VAL A 56 -1.40 -3.52 -5.61
N THR A 57 -2.48 -3.68 -6.35
CA THR A 57 -2.43 -4.09 -7.75
C THR A 57 -3.31 -3.19 -8.62
N THR A 58 -2.92 -3.00 -9.86
CA THR A 58 -3.75 -2.31 -10.86
C THR A 58 -4.89 -3.18 -11.39
N SER A 59 -4.87 -4.48 -11.11
CA SER A 59 -5.91 -5.42 -11.53
C SER A 59 -6.77 -5.87 -10.32
N TYR A 60 -6.80 -7.14 -10.04
CA TYR A 60 -7.56 -7.74 -8.94
C TYR A 60 -6.81 -8.94 -8.38
N PHE A 61 -7.17 -9.33 -7.17
CA PHE A 61 -6.58 -10.51 -6.52
C PHE A 61 -7.41 -11.75 -6.87
N SER A 62 -6.72 -12.87 -7.09
CA SER A 62 -7.41 -14.13 -7.37
C SER A 62 -8.25 -14.55 -6.16
N ALA A 63 -9.33 -15.29 -6.41
CA ALA A 63 -10.18 -15.79 -5.35
C ALA A 63 -9.44 -16.65 -4.32
N PRO A 64 -8.54 -17.58 -4.73
CA PRO A 64 -7.73 -18.32 -3.75
C PRO A 64 -6.88 -17.45 -2.84
N VAL A 65 -6.31 -16.35 -3.36
CA VAL A 65 -5.53 -15.41 -2.56
C VAL A 65 -6.37 -14.74 -1.49
N GLN A 66 -7.57 -14.27 -1.86
CA GLN A 66 -8.45 -13.61 -0.92
C GLN A 66 -8.86 -14.54 0.22
N VAL A 67 -9.17 -15.79 -0.11
CA VAL A 67 -9.52 -16.82 0.88
C VAL A 67 -8.33 -17.10 1.80
N GLU A 68 -7.14 -17.29 1.25
CA GLU A 68 -5.93 -17.57 2.02
C GLU A 68 -5.61 -16.45 3.02
N ILE A 69 -5.71 -15.19 2.60
CA ILE A 69 -5.47 -14.05 3.48
C ILE A 69 -6.47 -14.02 4.63
N LEU A 70 -7.74 -14.32 4.35
CA LEU A 70 -8.78 -14.37 5.39
C LEU A 70 -8.59 -15.55 6.34
N ASP A 71 -8.32 -16.73 5.81
CA ASP A 71 -8.21 -17.97 6.59
C ASP A 71 -6.97 -17.96 7.48
N ASP A 72 -5.85 -17.53 6.94
CA ASP A 72 -4.59 -17.49 7.67
C ASP A 72 -4.43 -16.22 8.53
N LYS A 73 -5.40 -15.31 8.43
CA LYS A 73 -5.43 -14.07 9.24
C LYS A 73 -4.15 -13.26 9.15
N TYR A 74 -3.57 -13.19 7.97
CA TYR A 74 -2.40 -12.38 7.75
C TYR A 74 -2.70 -10.89 7.96
N PRO A 75 -1.81 -10.13 8.59
CA PRO A 75 -1.97 -8.68 8.76
C PRO A 75 -1.66 -7.95 7.44
N LEU A 76 -2.43 -8.22 6.42
CA LEU A 76 -2.21 -7.74 5.06
C LEU A 76 -3.50 -7.18 4.48
N LEU A 77 -3.45 -5.93 4.06
CA LEU A 77 -4.53 -5.26 3.35
C LEU A 77 -4.29 -5.39 1.85
N LEU A 78 -5.32 -5.85 1.12
CA LEU A 78 -5.30 -5.97 -0.33
C LEU A 78 -6.06 -4.80 -0.95
N ILE A 79 -5.39 -4.02 -1.79
CA ILE A 79 -5.97 -2.89 -2.51
C ILE A 79 -5.92 -3.17 -4.00
N ASN A 80 -7.08 -3.34 -4.61
CA ASN A 80 -7.19 -3.62 -6.05
C ASN A 80 -7.29 -2.34 -6.89
N GLY A 81 -7.26 -2.50 -8.21
CA GLY A 81 -7.29 -1.38 -9.14
C GLY A 81 -8.55 -0.52 -9.06
N LEU A 82 -9.71 -1.12 -8.76
CA LEU A 82 -10.95 -0.38 -8.56
C LEU A 82 -10.86 0.54 -7.34
N MET A 83 -10.33 0.04 -6.23
CA MET A 83 -10.15 0.82 -5.01
C MET A 83 -9.19 1.99 -5.23
N ILE A 84 -8.10 1.75 -5.97
CA ILE A 84 -7.15 2.81 -6.34
C ILE A 84 -7.87 3.88 -7.17
N ALA A 85 -8.58 3.48 -8.21
CA ALA A 85 -9.28 4.41 -9.10
C ALA A 85 -10.31 5.25 -8.34
N GLN A 86 -11.08 4.63 -7.47
CA GLN A 86 -12.06 5.33 -6.64
C GLN A 86 -11.40 6.34 -5.71
N SER A 87 -10.30 5.95 -5.08
CA SER A 87 -9.55 6.84 -4.17
C SER A 87 -8.94 8.04 -4.92
N VAL A 88 -8.37 7.81 -6.10
CA VAL A 88 -7.79 8.88 -6.92
C VAL A 88 -8.87 9.86 -7.37
N ILE A 89 -10.01 9.37 -7.85
CA ILE A 89 -11.13 10.20 -8.26
C ILE A 89 -11.62 11.06 -7.10
N GLU A 90 -11.77 10.48 -5.92
CA GLU A 90 -12.21 11.20 -4.72
C GLU A 90 -11.23 12.31 -4.34
N ILE A 91 -9.93 12.02 -4.36
CA ILE A 91 -8.89 13.02 -4.07
C ILE A 91 -8.94 14.16 -5.09
N MET A 92 -9.05 13.83 -6.37
CA MET A 92 -9.15 14.83 -7.45
C MET A 92 -10.34 15.75 -7.26
N LEU A 93 -11.52 15.20 -6.98
CA LEU A 93 -12.73 15.98 -6.75
C LEU A 93 -12.60 16.87 -5.50
N THR A 94 -12.04 16.35 -4.43
CA THR A 94 -11.87 17.09 -3.17
C THR A 94 -10.91 18.27 -3.33
N HIS A 95 -9.84 18.10 -4.12
CA HIS A 95 -8.80 19.10 -4.31
C HIS A 95 -8.97 19.95 -5.58
N GLY A 96 -10.03 19.74 -6.33
CA GLY A 96 -10.35 20.57 -7.50
C GLY A 96 -9.52 20.29 -8.74
N TYR A 97 -8.93 19.13 -8.88
CA TYR A 97 -8.23 18.73 -10.11
C TYR A 97 -9.24 18.39 -11.20
N GLU A 98 -9.01 18.91 -12.40
CA GLU A 98 -9.90 18.66 -13.55
C GLU A 98 -9.49 17.44 -14.36
N ASP A 99 -8.18 17.12 -14.38
CA ASP A 99 -7.66 15.97 -15.13
C ASP A 99 -6.58 15.23 -14.34
N ILE A 100 -6.41 13.94 -14.68
CA ILE A 100 -5.47 13.07 -13.97
C ILE A 100 -4.03 13.45 -14.22
N ASP A 101 -3.69 13.95 -15.40
CA ASP A 101 -2.31 14.28 -15.73
C ASP A 101 -1.81 15.44 -14.87
N SER A 102 -2.65 16.45 -14.65
CA SER A 102 -2.32 17.56 -13.74
C SER A 102 -2.12 17.07 -12.32
N TYR A 103 -2.97 16.18 -11.84
CA TYR A 103 -2.85 15.58 -10.51
C TYR A 103 -1.54 14.80 -10.37
N LEU A 104 -1.24 13.91 -11.32
CA LEU A 104 -0.04 13.08 -11.29
C LEU A 104 1.23 13.93 -11.38
N HIS A 105 1.23 14.97 -12.20
CA HIS A 105 2.35 15.90 -12.31
C HIS A 105 2.63 16.60 -10.98
N GLU A 106 1.60 17.07 -10.31
CA GLU A 106 1.74 17.72 -9.01
C GLU A 106 2.26 16.76 -7.94
N ILE A 107 1.75 15.52 -7.90
CA ILE A 107 2.24 14.48 -6.99
C ILE A 107 3.72 14.19 -7.23
N ASP A 108 4.11 14.03 -8.50
CA ASP A 108 5.49 13.75 -8.87
C ASP A 108 6.42 14.88 -8.44
N THR A 109 6.01 16.13 -8.65
CA THR A 109 6.77 17.31 -8.22
C THR A 109 6.87 17.39 -6.69
N LEU A 110 5.78 17.13 -5.99
CA LEU A 110 5.72 17.19 -4.53
C LEU A 110 6.65 16.18 -3.86
N TYR A 111 6.75 14.98 -4.44
CA TYR A 111 7.56 13.90 -3.89
C TYR A 111 8.96 13.80 -4.49
N GLU A 112 9.31 14.67 -5.44
CA GLU A 112 10.65 14.72 -6.02
C GLU A 112 11.69 14.97 -4.92
N GLY A 113 12.70 14.12 -4.88
CA GLY A 113 13.78 14.23 -3.91
C GLY A 113 13.45 13.72 -2.50
N LEU A 114 12.22 13.27 -2.24
CA LEU A 114 11.85 12.70 -0.94
C LEU A 114 12.14 11.21 -0.82
N VAL A 115 12.44 10.56 -1.92
CA VAL A 115 12.75 9.12 -1.92
C VAL A 115 14.09 8.87 -1.25
N ARG A 116 14.10 8.02 -0.23
CA ARG A 116 15.32 7.67 0.52
C ARG A 116 15.37 6.16 0.75
N HIS A 117 16.58 5.62 0.71
CA HIS A 117 16.83 4.24 1.09
C HIS A 117 17.15 4.16 2.57
N ARG A 118 16.24 3.56 3.34
CA ARG A 118 16.47 3.34 4.77
C ARG A 118 15.72 2.10 5.25
N ALA A 119 16.13 1.58 6.39
CA ALA A 119 15.45 0.44 6.98
C ALA A 119 14.01 0.81 7.38
N PRO A 120 13.04 -0.11 7.26
CA PRO A 120 11.66 0.18 7.62
C PRO A 120 11.48 0.70 9.03
N GLU A 121 12.27 0.20 9.98
CA GLU A 121 12.20 0.61 11.38
C GLU A 121 12.49 2.08 11.60
N GLU A 122 13.26 2.70 10.73
CA GLU A 122 13.62 4.12 10.84
C GLU A 122 12.41 5.04 10.68
N ILE A 123 11.32 4.56 10.07
CA ILE A 123 10.09 5.35 9.93
C ILE A 123 9.48 5.72 11.28
N LEU A 124 9.79 4.96 12.33
CA LEU A 124 9.30 5.23 13.67
C LEU A 124 9.96 6.47 14.30
N LEU A 125 11.08 6.91 13.73
CA LEU A 125 11.81 8.07 14.20
C LEU A 125 11.23 9.40 13.70
N ASP A 126 10.38 9.35 12.68
CA ASP A 126 9.80 10.54 12.05
C ASP A 126 8.72 11.22 12.91
#